data_21877f32e4c5a2f10814dd23e1cf2d26
#
_entry.id   21877f32e4c5a2f10814dd23e1cf2d26
#
_cell.length_a   1.000
_cell.length_b   1.000
_cell.length_c   1.000
_cell.angle_alpha   90.00
_cell.angle_beta   90.00
_cell.angle_gamma   90.00
#
_symmetry.space_group_name_H-M   'P 1'
#
loop_
_entity.id
_entity.type
_entity.pdbx_description
1 polymer ?
#
loop_
_entity_poly.entity_id
_entity_poly.type
_entity_poly.pdbx_seq_one_letter_code
_entity_poly.pdbx_strand_id
1 'polypeptide(L)'
;MLIASFVNGVAILLAAFGLFALHAVEIWLWAALYLLLNAFPNLEQALYFSTSTYVTIGYGDVVLPVGSRILGVIEGANGIILIGWSTAFFFSIVDRLKLLERDLEKG
;
A
#
# COMPACT_ATOMS: atom_id res chain seq x y z
N MET A 1 -27.00 15.98 -9.59
CA MET A 1 -25.62 16.49 -9.65
C MET A 1 -24.90 16.45 -8.30
N LEU A 2 -25.43 17.10 -7.28
CA LEU A 2 -24.80 17.09 -5.95
C LEU A 2 -24.74 15.69 -5.35
N ILE A 3 -25.78 14.87 -5.53
CA ILE A 3 -25.83 13.49 -5.03
C ILE A 3 -24.78 12.64 -5.74
N ALA A 4 -24.67 12.74 -7.08
CA ALA A 4 -23.68 11.98 -7.85
C ALA A 4 -22.25 12.38 -7.45
N SER A 5 -21.99 13.66 -7.26
CA SER A 5 -20.68 14.17 -6.82
C SER A 5 -20.33 13.66 -5.42
N PHE A 6 -21.31 13.65 -4.52
CA PHE A 6 -21.14 13.10 -3.17
C PHE A 6 -20.84 11.60 -3.18
N VAL A 7 -21.61 10.83 -3.95
CA VAL A 7 -21.40 9.38 -4.08
C VAL A 7 -20.03 9.08 -4.67
N ASN A 8 -19.59 9.83 -5.69
CA ASN A 8 -18.26 9.67 -6.27
C ASN A 8 -17.16 10.01 -5.26
N GLY A 9 -17.34 11.05 -4.46
CA GLY A 9 -16.39 11.39 -3.41
C GLY A 9 -16.25 10.27 -2.38
N VAL A 10 -17.36 9.67 -1.97
CA VAL A 10 -17.35 8.53 -1.04
C VAL A 10 -16.67 7.33 -1.69
N ALA A 11 -16.96 7.04 -2.96
CA ALA A 11 -16.34 5.93 -3.68
C ALA A 11 -14.82 6.11 -3.78
N ILE A 12 -14.34 7.32 -4.04
CA ILE A 12 -12.91 7.62 -4.10
C ILE A 12 -12.26 7.40 -2.74
N LEU A 13 -12.89 7.86 -1.66
CA LEU A 13 -12.38 7.64 -0.30
C LEU A 13 -12.33 6.15 0.05
N LEU A 14 -13.37 5.40 -0.29
CA LEU A 14 -13.40 3.95 -0.06
C LEU A 14 -12.30 3.24 -0.84
N ALA A 15 -12.06 3.65 -2.08
CA ALA A 15 -10.97 3.10 -2.88
C ALA A 15 -9.61 3.40 -2.25
N ALA A 16 -9.39 4.63 -1.80
CA ALA A 16 -8.14 5.03 -1.15
C ALA A 16 -7.89 4.21 0.12
N PHE A 17 -8.88 4.14 1.02
CA PHE A 17 -8.74 3.38 2.26
C PHE A 17 -8.61 1.88 1.99
N GLY A 18 -9.31 1.35 0.98
CA GLY A 18 -9.16 -0.04 0.56
C GLY A 18 -7.75 -0.37 0.11
N LEU A 19 -7.11 0.51 -0.65
CA LEU A 19 -5.73 0.33 -1.08
C LEU A 19 -4.76 0.44 0.11
N PHE A 20 -4.99 1.36 1.04
CA PHE A 20 -4.22 1.43 2.27
C PHE A 20 -4.30 0.13 3.07
N ALA A 21 -5.51 -0.40 3.22
CA ALA A 21 -5.73 -1.65 3.94
C ALA A 21 -5.00 -2.82 3.26
N LEU A 22 -5.05 -2.88 1.94
CA LEU A 22 -4.36 -3.91 1.17
C LEU A 22 -2.85 -3.86 1.41
N HIS A 23 -2.24 -2.68 1.32
CA HIS A 23 -0.81 -2.53 1.57
C HIS A 23 -0.45 -2.80 3.04
N ALA A 24 -1.33 -2.44 3.97
CA ALA A 24 -1.12 -2.77 5.37
C ALA A 24 -1.06 -4.29 5.58
N VAL A 25 -1.97 -5.04 4.96
CA VAL A 25 -1.95 -6.51 5.02
C VAL A 25 -0.64 -7.05 4.46
N GLU A 26 -0.19 -6.55 3.34
CA GLU A 26 1.08 -6.97 2.73
C GLU A 26 2.27 -6.71 3.66
N ILE A 27 2.33 -5.53 4.27
CA ILE A 27 3.38 -5.19 5.25
C ILE A 27 3.35 -6.16 6.44
N TRP A 28 2.16 -6.46 6.97
CA TRP A 28 2.02 -7.39 8.09
C TRP A 28 2.46 -8.81 7.69
N LEU A 29 2.18 -9.24 6.47
CA LEU A 29 2.64 -10.55 5.98
C LEU A 29 4.17 -10.62 5.93
N TRP A 30 4.83 -9.58 5.45
CA TRP A 30 6.30 -9.51 5.48
C TRP A 30 6.83 -9.52 6.90
N ALA A 31 6.21 -8.76 7.81
CA ALA A 31 6.61 -8.75 9.22
C ALA A 31 6.48 -10.14 9.85
N ALA A 32 5.40 -10.85 9.56
CA ALA A 32 5.19 -12.22 10.01
C ALA A 32 6.28 -13.17 9.48
N LEU A 33 6.64 -13.02 8.21
CA LEU A 33 7.73 -13.81 7.63
C LEU A 33 9.04 -13.58 8.38
N TYR A 34 9.39 -12.35 8.67
CA TYR A 34 10.62 -12.04 9.41
C TYR A 34 10.62 -12.61 10.82
N LEU A 35 9.46 -12.62 11.48
CA LEU A 35 9.35 -13.26 12.79
C LEU A 35 9.53 -14.77 12.70
N LEU A 36 8.92 -15.40 11.70
CA LEU A 36 9.07 -16.84 11.48
C LEU A 36 10.52 -17.24 11.19
N LEU A 37 11.27 -16.36 10.53
CA LEU A 37 12.68 -16.57 10.25
C LEU A 37 13.59 -16.19 11.42
N ASN A 38 13.03 -15.73 12.53
CA ASN A 38 13.77 -15.23 13.69
C ASN A 38 14.72 -14.09 13.34
N ALA A 39 14.34 -13.27 12.34
CA ALA A 39 15.14 -12.14 11.90
C ALA A 39 15.07 -10.95 12.85
N PHE A 40 13.97 -10.83 13.60
CA PHE A 40 13.77 -9.78 14.60
C PHE A 40 13.25 -10.40 15.92
N PRO A 41 13.56 -9.77 17.05
CA PRO A 41 13.19 -10.33 18.37
C PRO A 41 11.71 -10.16 18.71
N ASN A 42 11.01 -9.19 18.09
CA ASN A 42 9.61 -8.92 18.41
C ASN A 42 8.87 -8.33 17.22
N LEU A 43 7.54 -8.30 17.35
CA LEU A 43 6.64 -7.82 16.30
C LEU A 43 6.85 -6.32 16.00
N GLU A 44 7.11 -5.50 17.01
CA GLU A 44 7.32 -4.07 16.82
C GLU A 44 8.47 -3.80 15.88
N GLN A 45 9.62 -4.45 16.08
CA GLN A 45 10.78 -4.27 15.20
C GLN A 45 10.53 -4.80 13.80
N ALA A 46 9.85 -5.96 13.70
CA ALA A 46 9.51 -6.54 12.40
C ALA A 46 8.57 -5.62 11.60
N LEU A 47 7.53 -5.08 12.24
CA LEU A 47 6.60 -4.13 11.60
C LEU A 47 7.29 -2.82 11.24
N TYR A 48 8.11 -2.30 12.13
CA TYR A 48 8.85 -1.07 11.88
C TYR A 48 9.75 -1.22 10.66
N PHE A 49 10.53 -2.30 10.61
CA PHE A 49 11.41 -2.58 9.47
C PHE A 49 10.61 -2.80 8.20
N SER A 50 9.58 -3.65 8.25
CA SER A 50 8.76 -3.97 7.08
C SER A 50 8.08 -2.72 6.52
N THR A 51 7.47 -1.91 7.36
CA THR A 51 6.82 -0.66 6.92
C THR A 51 7.84 0.27 6.26
N SER A 52 8.95 0.53 6.94
CA SER A 52 9.99 1.42 6.43
C SER A 52 10.56 0.94 5.10
N THR A 53 10.74 -0.36 4.94
CA THR A 53 11.28 -0.96 3.72
C THR A 53 10.26 -0.98 2.59
N TYR A 54 9.04 -1.40 2.89
CA TYR A 54 7.96 -1.52 1.90
C TYR A 54 7.64 -0.17 1.25
N VAL A 55 7.52 0.89 2.05
CA VAL A 55 7.22 2.24 1.54
C VAL A 55 8.45 3.04 1.13
N THR A 56 9.61 2.40 1.12
CA THR A 56 10.89 2.96 0.64
C THR A 56 11.50 4.07 1.50
N ILE A 57 11.11 4.19 2.77
CA ILE A 57 11.74 5.15 3.69
C ILE A 57 13.19 4.76 3.98
N GLY A 58 13.39 3.53 4.47
CA GLY A 58 14.73 2.95 4.60
C GLY A 58 15.68 3.69 5.50
N TYR A 59 15.27 4.04 6.72
CA TYR A 59 16.14 4.76 7.66
C TYR A 59 17.46 4.04 7.96
N GLY A 60 17.46 2.70 7.98
CA GLY A 60 18.66 1.92 8.23
C GLY A 60 19.05 1.79 9.70
N ASP A 61 18.18 2.20 10.62
CA ASP A 61 18.38 2.07 12.08
C ASP A 61 18.02 0.67 12.60
N VAL A 62 17.11 -0.02 11.91
CA VAL A 62 16.77 -1.43 12.17
C VAL A 62 16.96 -2.17 10.85
N VAL A 63 17.84 -3.17 10.85
CA VAL A 63 18.19 -3.88 9.62
C VAL A 63 18.14 -5.39 9.84
N LEU A 64 17.98 -6.13 8.75
CA LEU A 64 17.99 -7.58 8.77
C LEU A 64 19.40 -8.14 9.00
N PRO A 65 19.51 -9.34 9.63
CA PRO A 65 20.77 -10.06 9.66
C PRO A 65 21.29 -10.33 8.25
N VAL A 66 22.61 -10.50 8.13
CA VAL A 66 23.29 -10.70 6.83
C VAL A 66 22.64 -11.80 5.99
N GLY A 67 22.25 -12.92 6.61
CA GLY A 67 21.63 -14.03 5.88
C GLY A 67 20.25 -13.75 5.33
N SER A 68 19.58 -12.70 5.78
CA SER A 68 18.21 -12.37 5.37
C SER A 68 18.12 -11.03 4.61
N ARG A 69 19.23 -10.36 4.38
CA ARG A 69 19.24 -9.03 3.76
C ARG A 69 18.56 -8.97 2.39
N ILE A 70 18.72 -10.03 1.61
CA ILE A 70 18.11 -10.08 0.27
C ILE A 70 16.60 -10.03 0.34
N LEU A 71 16.00 -10.65 1.37
CA LEU A 71 14.55 -10.58 1.55
C LEU A 71 14.06 -9.14 1.74
N GLY A 72 14.82 -8.33 2.48
CA GLY A 72 14.49 -6.91 2.65
C GLY A 72 14.55 -6.14 1.33
N VAL A 73 15.53 -6.42 0.50
CA VAL A 73 15.64 -5.80 -0.83
C VAL A 73 14.46 -6.21 -1.72
N ILE A 74 14.08 -7.49 -1.69
CA ILE A 74 12.93 -8.00 -2.42
C ILE A 74 11.64 -7.33 -1.93
N GLU A 75 11.48 -7.20 -0.61
CA GLU A 75 10.32 -6.49 -0.05
C GLU A 75 10.24 -5.06 -0.55
N GLY A 76 11.36 -4.34 -0.54
CA GLY A 76 11.40 -2.95 -1.02
C GLY A 76 11.03 -2.83 -2.48
N ALA A 77 11.54 -3.72 -3.34
CA ALA A 77 11.19 -3.77 -4.75
C ALA A 77 9.70 -4.10 -4.93
N ASN A 78 9.20 -5.08 -4.20
CA ASN A 78 7.79 -5.47 -4.22
C ASN A 78 6.89 -4.31 -3.79
N GLY A 79 7.26 -3.63 -2.72
CA GLY A 79 6.50 -2.50 -2.20
C GLY A 79 6.37 -1.37 -3.21
N ILE A 80 7.47 -0.93 -3.80
CA ILE A 80 7.43 0.19 -4.75
C ILE A 80 6.64 -0.17 -6.01
N ILE A 81 6.77 -1.39 -6.51
CA ILE A 81 6.02 -1.85 -7.69
C ILE A 81 4.51 -1.88 -7.38
N LEU A 82 4.12 -2.47 -6.27
CA LEU A 82 2.71 -2.58 -5.91
C LEU A 82 2.08 -1.23 -5.57
N ILE A 83 2.81 -0.34 -4.93
CA ILE A 83 2.35 1.03 -4.67
C ILE A 83 2.16 1.77 -5.99
N GLY A 84 3.09 1.61 -6.93
CA GLY A 84 2.96 2.20 -8.26
C GLY A 84 1.72 1.69 -9.01
N TRP A 85 1.48 0.39 -9.00
CA TRP A 85 0.28 -0.19 -9.62
C TRP A 85 -0.99 0.29 -8.93
N SER A 86 -0.99 0.39 -7.60
CA SER A 86 -2.13 0.90 -6.84
C SER A 86 -2.43 2.36 -7.19
N THR A 87 -1.39 3.16 -7.38
CA THR A 87 -1.54 4.57 -7.79
C THR A 87 -2.20 4.66 -9.16
N ALA A 88 -1.74 3.87 -10.14
CA ALA A 88 -2.34 3.83 -11.46
C ALA A 88 -3.79 3.37 -11.43
N PHE A 89 -4.08 2.32 -10.64
CA PHE A 89 -5.43 1.80 -10.45
C PHE A 89 -6.35 2.86 -9.83
N PHE A 90 -5.87 3.57 -8.82
CA PHE A 90 -6.62 4.63 -8.16
C PHE A 90 -7.00 5.75 -9.14
N PHE A 91 -6.06 6.22 -9.94
CA PHE A 91 -6.34 7.23 -10.96
C PHE A 91 -7.32 6.74 -12.02
N SER A 92 -7.25 5.45 -12.39
CA SER A 92 -8.21 4.84 -13.29
C SER A 92 -9.64 4.90 -12.73
N ILE A 93 -9.81 4.60 -11.43
CA ILE A 93 -11.11 4.71 -10.76
C ILE A 93 -11.62 6.16 -10.79
N VAL A 94 -10.77 7.11 -10.45
CA VAL A 94 -11.14 8.54 -10.44
C VAL A 94 -11.59 8.98 -11.82
N ASP A 95 -10.85 8.60 -12.86
CA ASP A 95 -11.21 8.96 -14.24
C ASP A 95 -12.54 8.37 -14.67
N ARG A 96 -12.81 7.11 -14.34
CA ARG A 96 -14.09 6.47 -14.65
C ARG A 96 -15.26 7.16 -13.95
N LEU A 97 -15.10 7.53 -12.69
CA LEU A 97 -16.13 8.23 -11.94
C LEU A 97 -16.39 9.61 -12.50
N LYS A 98 -15.37 10.33 -12.96
CA LYS A 98 -15.53 11.62 -13.62
C LYS A 98 -16.27 11.49 -14.94
N LEU A 99 -16.00 10.45 -15.72
CA LEU A 99 -16.71 10.19 -16.99
C LEU A 99 -18.19 9.92 -16.73
N LEU A 100 -18.52 9.10 -15.74
CA LEU A 100 -19.91 8.83 -15.36
C LEU A 100 -20.63 10.10 -14.93
N GLU A 101 -19.99 10.94 -14.15
CA GLU A 101 -20.53 12.22 -13.70
C GLU A 101 -20.84 13.13 -14.89
N ARG A 102 -19.93 13.21 -15.87
CA ARG A 102 -20.14 13.97 -17.12
C ARG A 102 -21.32 13.43 -17.93
N ASP A 103 -21.46 12.11 -18.04
CA ASP A 103 -22.55 11.50 -18.77
C ASP A 103 -23.89 11.79 -18.11
N LEU A 104 -23.95 11.80 -16.79
CA LEU A 104 -25.16 12.15 -16.04
C LEU A 104 -25.52 13.63 -16.22
N GLU A 105 -24.54 14.53 -16.33
CA GLU A 105 -24.76 15.95 -16.57
C GLU A 105 -25.30 16.21 -17.97
N LYS A 106 -24.90 15.43 -18.97
CA LYS A 106 -25.37 15.54 -20.36
C LYS A 106 -26.77 15.00 -20.56
N GLY A 107 -27.18 14.06 -19.73
CA GLY A 107 -28.52 13.48 -19.78
C GLY A 107 -29.54 14.36 -19.11
#